data_1d45a692d9bbf210b13f03c6e93f0e9a
#
_entry.id   1d45a692d9bbf210b13f03c6e93f0e9a
#
_cell.length_a   1.000
_cell.length_b   1.000
_cell.length_c   1.000
_cell.angle_alpha   90.00
_cell.angle_beta   90.00
_cell.angle_gamma   90.00
#
_symmetry.space_group_name_H-M   'P 1'
#
loop_
_entity.id
_entity.type
_entity.pdbx_description
1 polymer ?
#
loop_
_entity_poly.entity_id
_entity_poly.type
_entity_poly.pdbx_seq_one_letter_code
_entity_poly.pdbx_strand_id
1 'polypeptide(L)'
;MKTSRLFLSLALLLLAALPVSAQTFNGKWAAITSKTRDNGVPENYLLDLKQDGDQITGTMSSLGFGGVGVKGSVTGSHFEIFIEWDLKKPFLSGEIANGEVTITPTEDNPHASLRRATAADEIPKPAYIQPPAIHPVPSNGLAKTPPMGWNSWNLFAGKVDDAIIRTMADAMVSSGMRDAGYVYVNIDDTWEDTRDAQGNLKPNHKFPDMKALADYVHSKGLKLGIYSSPGPHTCGGYPGSYGHESQDAKAYAGWGIDYLKYDWCSAGMIYKNDDLQPVYQKMGAALQSTGRPIVFSLCEYGLNKVEQWGPKVGGNLWRTTGDIRDEWSSMIGNIEEQAPRAPYAGPGHWNDPDMLEIGNGHMTDDEYRTHMSLWALTAAPLLAGNDIRSMSETTKSILLNKEVIAIDQDALGKQASPVKHGDLETWAKPLADGSIAVGIVNHGSAAQPATVHTSDLNLKGHVKSARDLWTHKDVTFTTDAYTATVPSHGVLLLKVSAK
;
A
#
# COMPACT_ATOMS: atom_id res chain seq x y z
N MET A 1 -51.33 -68.99 52.37
CA MET A 1 -51.23 -68.12 51.13
C MET A 1 -50.16 -67.09 51.42
N LYS A 2 -48.96 -67.28 50.85
CA LYS A 2 -47.83 -66.38 51.00
C LYS A 2 -47.58 -65.79 49.63
N THR A 3 -47.77 -64.46 49.46
CA THR A 3 -47.50 -63.69 48.25
C THR A 3 -46.08 -63.23 48.29
N SER A 4 -45.28 -63.75 47.34
CA SER A 4 -43.89 -63.33 47.11
C SER A 4 -43.83 -62.06 46.23
N ARG A 5 -43.23 -60.96 46.68
CA ARG A 5 -43.02 -59.75 45.92
C ARG A 5 -41.61 -59.86 45.33
N LEU A 6 -41.52 -59.84 43.98
CA LEU A 6 -40.32 -59.75 43.20
C LEU A 6 -39.88 -58.28 43.11
N PHE A 7 -38.72 -57.91 43.63
CA PHE A 7 -38.08 -56.60 43.42
C PHE A 7 -37.25 -56.70 42.20
N LEU A 8 -37.64 -55.93 41.18
CA LEU A 8 -36.81 -55.73 39.94
C LEU A 8 -35.90 -54.54 40.18
N SER A 9 -34.62 -54.79 40.38
CA SER A 9 -33.57 -53.70 40.47
C SER A 9 -33.16 -53.24 39.08
N LEU A 10 -33.54 -52.02 38.72
CA LEU A 10 -33.13 -51.34 37.49
C LEU A 10 -31.75 -50.71 37.73
N ALA A 11 -30.73 -51.35 37.25
CA ALA A 11 -29.40 -50.77 37.27
C ALA A 11 -29.25 -49.69 36.15
N LEU A 12 -29.26 -48.39 36.53
CA LEU A 12 -28.94 -47.29 35.66
C LEU A 12 -27.43 -47.29 35.40
N LEU A 13 -27.02 -47.71 34.20
CA LEU A 13 -25.65 -47.46 33.72
C LEU A 13 -25.53 -45.97 33.39
N LEU A 14 -24.92 -45.20 34.28
CA LEU A 14 -24.36 -43.89 33.94
C LEU A 14 -23.13 -44.11 33.06
N LEU A 15 -23.31 -43.97 31.77
CA LEU A 15 -22.15 -43.72 30.89
C LEU A 15 -21.58 -42.32 31.25
N ALA A 16 -20.53 -42.33 32.06
CA ALA A 16 -19.69 -41.14 32.20
C ALA A 16 -19.05 -40.86 30.83
N ALA A 17 -19.61 -39.89 30.09
CA ALA A 17 -18.92 -39.32 28.97
C ALA A 17 -17.63 -38.69 29.52
N LEU A 18 -16.50 -39.36 29.29
CA LEU A 18 -15.19 -38.74 29.49
C LEU A 18 -15.19 -37.46 28.66
N PRO A 19 -14.77 -36.32 29.19
CA PRO A 19 -14.62 -35.14 28.41
C PRO A 19 -13.57 -35.47 27.35
N VAL A 20 -13.98 -35.56 26.09
CA VAL A 20 -13.04 -35.51 24.98
C VAL A 20 -12.35 -34.17 25.18
N SER A 21 -11.06 -34.18 25.53
CA SER A 21 -10.25 -32.98 25.60
C SER A 21 -10.36 -32.34 24.23
N ALA A 22 -11.21 -31.35 24.11
CA ALA A 22 -11.32 -30.58 22.87
C ALA A 22 -9.93 -30.04 22.57
N GLN A 23 -9.37 -30.44 21.45
CA GLN A 23 -8.09 -29.93 21.02
C GLN A 23 -8.26 -28.43 20.84
N THR A 24 -7.42 -27.65 21.52
CA THR A 24 -7.46 -26.19 21.45
C THR A 24 -6.37 -25.69 20.52
N PHE A 25 -6.66 -24.58 19.86
CA PHE A 25 -5.68 -23.87 19.05
C PHE A 25 -4.63 -23.09 19.88
N ASN A 26 -4.63 -23.21 21.20
CA ASN A 26 -3.68 -22.48 22.05
C ASN A 26 -2.22 -22.82 21.72
N GLY A 27 -1.37 -21.79 21.56
CA GLY A 27 0.07 -21.89 21.33
C GLY A 27 0.47 -21.79 19.85
N LYS A 28 1.71 -22.18 19.56
CA LYS A 28 2.31 -21.98 18.24
C LYS A 28 1.97 -23.08 17.26
N TRP A 29 1.61 -22.65 16.04
CA TRP A 29 1.29 -23.52 14.91
C TRP A 29 2.08 -23.10 13.67
N ALA A 30 2.50 -24.08 12.87
CA ALA A 30 3.15 -23.86 11.59
C ALA A 30 2.17 -24.21 10.46
N ALA A 31 1.83 -23.22 9.64
CA ALA A 31 1.14 -23.43 8.38
C ALA A 31 2.20 -23.63 7.30
N ILE A 32 2.33 -24.88 6.84
CA ILE A 32 3.31 -25.30 5.83
C ILE A 32 2.62 -25.32 4.48
N THR A 33 3.12 -24.57 3.53
CA THR A 33 2.55 -24.52 2.19
C THR A 33 3.48 -25.21 1.19
N SER A 34 2.94 -25.75 0.10
CA SER A 34 3.74 -26.23 -1.03
C SER A 34 4.18 -25.09 -1.96
N LYS A 35 3.72 -23.86 -1.69
CA LYS A 35 4.09 -22.70 -2.46
C LYS A 35 5.51 -22.26 -2.09
N THR A 36 6.33 -22.07 -3.09
CA THR A 36 7.69 -21.55 -2.96
C THR A 36 7.80 -20.23 -3.68
N ARG A 37 8.60 -19.33 -3.15
CA ARG A 37 8.99 -18.10 -3.82
C ARG A 37 9.85 -18.40 -5.04
N ASP A 38 9.99 -17.43 -5.93
CA ASP A 38 10.83 -17.59 -7.14
C ASP A 38 12.31 -17.86 -6.84
N ASN A 39 12.77 -17.56 -5.62
CA ASN A 39 14.10 -17.92 -5.12
C ASN A 39 14.16 -19.30 -4.45
N GLY A 40 13.09 -20.10 -4.53
CA GLY A 40 13.01 -21.46 -3.99
C GLY A 40 12.73 -21.56 -2.48
N VAL A 41 12.56 -20.42 -1.78
CA VAL A 41 12.27 -20.40 -0.34
C VAL A 41 10.78 -20.66 -0.09
N PRO A 42 10.38 -21.62 0.79
CA PRO A 42 8.97 -21.89 1.09
C PRO A 42 8.25 -20.68 1.69
N GLU A 43 6.97 -20.49 1.35
CA GLU A 43 6.08 -19.50 1.95
C GLU A 43 5.37 -20.07 3.19
N ASN A 44 6.11 -20.35 4.24
CA ASN A 44 5.52 -20.85 5.49
C ASN A 44 5.13 -19.70 6.43
N TYR A 45 4.14 -19.95 7.29
CA TYR A 45 3.65 -19.02 8.29
C TYR A 45 3.71 -19.64 9.68
N LEU A 46 4.09 -18.82 10.66
CA LEU A 46 4.05 -19.18 12.08
C LEU A 46 2.88 -18.42 12.71
N LEU A 47 1.93 -19.15 13.30
CA LEU A 47 0.79 -18.59 14.03
C LEU A 47 1.00 -18.83 15.53
N ASP A 48 0.75 -17.79 16.34
CA ASP A 48 0.66 -17.90 17.80
C ASP A 48 -0.79 -17.62 18.18
N LEU A 49 -1.53 -18.69 18.50
CA LEU A 49 -2.96 -18.66 18.62
C LEU A 49 -3.42 -18.85 20.06
N LYS A 50 -4.52 -18.21 20.40
CA LYS A 50 -5.26 -18.34 21.64
C LYS A 50 -6.73 -18.61 21.32
N GLN A 51 -7.30 -19.66 21.90
CA GLN A 51 -8.71 -20.00 21.79
C GLN A 51 -9.40 -19.78 23.13
N ASP A 52 -10.54 -19.09 23.08
CA ASP A 52 -11.47 -18.89 24.21
C ASP A 52 -12.88 -19.27 23.73
N GLY A 53 -13.38 -20.41 24.23
CA GLY A 53 -14.61 -21.00 23.69
C GLY A 53 -14.47 -21.31 22.20
N ASP A 54 -15.39 -20.77 21.41
CA ASP A 54 -15.42 -20.92 19.96
C ASP A 54 -14.58 -19.86 19.22
N GLN A 55 -14.00 -18.88 19.92
CA GLN A 55 -13.24 -17.79 19.30
C GLN A 55 -11.75 -18.09 19.28
N ILE A 56 -11.11 -17.80 18.14
CA ILE A 56 -9.66 -17.85 17.95
C ILE A 56 -9.16 -16.42 17.76
N THR A 57 -8.10 -16.07 18.47
CA THR A 57 -7.34 -14.83 18.28
C THR A 57 -5.85 -15.15 18.28
N GLY A 58 -5.03 -14.24 17.76
CA GLY A 58 -3.59 -14.45 17.80
C GLY A 58 -2.84 -13.58 16.81
N THR A 59 -1.64 -14.03 16.47
CA THR A 59 -0.80 -13.37 15.49
C THR A 59 -0.25 -14.35 14.47
N MET A 60 0.03 -13.86 13.28
CA MET A 60 0.70 -14.56 12.20
C MET A 60 2.02 -13.86 11.88
N SER A 61 3.03 -14.63 11.56
CA SER A 61 4.35 -14.13 11.16
C SER A 61 4.89 -14.94 9.99
N SER A 62 5.72 -14.31 9.15
CA SER A 62 6.47 -14.94 8.05
C SER A 62 7.88 -14.36 8.00
N LEU A 63 8.68 -14.71 6.99
CA LEU A 63 9.97 -14.05 6.78
C LEU A 63 9.85 -12.55 6.57
N GLY A 64 8.79 -12.11 5.89
CA GLY A 64 8.58 -10.70 5.53
C GLY A 64 7.94 -9.83 6.62
N PHE A 65 7.23 -10.41 7.55
CA PHE A 65 6.50 -9.67 8.57
C PHE A 65 6.32 -10.48 9.86
N GLY A 66 6.07 -9.78 10.97
CA GLY A 66 5.79 -10.39 12.26
C GLY A 66 4.62 -9.75 12.98
N GLY A 67 3.87 -10.58 13.72
CA GLY A 67 2.85 -10.09 14.65
C GLY A 67 1.57 -9.54 14.01
N VAL A 68 1.26 -9.94 12.78
CA VAL A 68 0.00 -9.59 12.13
C VAL A 68 -1.16 -10.23 12.85
N GLY A 69 -2.17 -9.44 13.23
CA GLY A 69 -3.34 -9.92 13.94
C GLY A 69 -4.18 -10.91 13.11
N VAL A 70 -4.61 -11.99 13.75
CA VAL A 70 -5.55 -12.95 13.18
C VAL A 70 -6.72 -13.17 14.11
N LYS A 71 -7.91 -13.40 13.51
CA LYS A 71 -9.15 -13.74 14.19
C LYS A 71 -9.80 -14.93 13.53
N GLY A 72 -10.53 -15.72 14.29
CA GLY A 72 -11.21 -16.88 13.74
C GLY A 72 -12.21 -17.49 14.71
N SER A 73 -12.79 -18.60 14.28
CA SER A 73 -13.75 -19.36 15.11
C SER A 73 -13.67 -20.86 14.86
N VAL A 74 -14.17 -21.62 15.82
CA VAL A 74 -14.40 -23.06 15.71
C VAL A 74 -15.89 -23.31 15.88
N THR A 75 -16.50 -24.00 14.92
CA THR A 75 -17.93 -24.41 14.99
C THR A 75 -18.00 -25.92 14.79
N GLY A 76 -18.23 -26.63 15.87
CA GLY A 76 -18.14 -28.11 15.88
C GLY A 76 -16.70 -28.56 15.64
N SER A 77 -16.44 -29.24 14.49
CA SER A 77 -15.09 -29.61 14.05
C SER A 77 -14.50 -28.59 13.06
N HIS A 78 -15.32 -27.71 12.47
CA HIS A 78 -14.88 -26.75 11.46
C HIS A 78 -14.23 -25.53 12.08
N PHE A 79 -13.12 -25.04 11.51
CA PHE A 79 -12.47 -23.79 11.90
C PHE A 79 -12.20 -22.89 10.70
N GLU A 80 -12.19 -21.58 10.97
CA GLU A 80 -11.76 -20.54 10.03
C GLU A 80 -10.87 -19.54 10.75
N ILE A 81 -9.80 -19.10 10.10
CA ILE A 81 -8.87 -18.07 10.58
C ILE A 81 -8.73 -17.01 9.48
N PHE A 82 -8.96 -15.75 9.84
CA PHE A 82 -8.88 -14.58 8.98
C PHE A 82 -7.71 -13.70 9.41
N ILE A 83 -7.14 -12.97 8.48
CA ILE A 83 -6.22 -11.87 8.77
C ILE A 83 -7.03 -10.63 9.14
N GLU A 84 -6.64 -9.87 10.16
CA GLU A 84 -7.47 -8.76 10.68
C GLU A 84 -7.82 -7.67 9.66
N TRP A 85 -6.99 -7.44 8.65
CA TRP A 85 -7.29 -6.49 7.58
C TRP A 85 -8.15 -7.04 6.45
N ASP A 86 -8.36 -8.38 6.39
CA ASP A 86 -9.26 -9.02 5.43
C ASP A 86 -10.13 -10.08 6.11
N LEU A 87 -11.30 -9.64 6.56
CA LEU A 87 -12.30 -10.51 7.19
C LEU A 87 -13.31 -11.08 6.20
N LYS A 88 -13.16 -10.80 4.90
CA LYS A 88 -14.09 -11.30 3.87
C LYS A 88 -13.77 -12.73 3.45
N LYS A 89 -12.51 -13.12 3.53
CA LYS A 89 -11.98 -14.38 3.03
C LYS A 89 -11.11 -15.05 4.09
N PRO A 90 -11.35 -16.32 4.46
CA PRO A 90 -10.50 -17.01 5.41
C PRO A 90 -9.08 -17.23 4.81
N PHE A 91 -8.08 -16.88 5.60
CA PHE A 91 -6.69 -17.19 5.30
C PHE A 91 -6.42 -18.71 5.43
N LEU A 92 -6.98 -19.32 6.48
CA LEU A 92 -6.97 -20.77 6.70
C LEU A 92 -8.37 -21.23 7.09
N SER A 93 -8.82 -22.38 6.56
CA SER A 93 -10.00 -23.07 7.02
C SER A 93 -9.76 -24.59 7.00
N GLY A 94 -10.56 -25.33 7.75
CA GLY A 94 -10.41 -26.79 7.80
C GLY A 94 -11.23 -27.43 8.92
N GLU A 95 -10.88 -28.71 9.17
CA GLU A 95 -11.53 -29.54 10.19
C GLU A 95 -10.52 -29.96 11.27
N ILE A 96 -10.99 -30.06 12.50
CA ILE A 96 -10.23 -30.59 13.61
C ILE A 96 -10.99 -31.80 14.19
N ALA A 97 -10.41 -33.00 14.08
CA ALA A 97 -11.02 -34.21 14.54
C ALA A 97 -9.95 -35.16 15.13
N ASN A 98 -10.26 -35.76 16.30
CA ASN A 98 -9.37 -36.73 16.95
C ASN A 98 -7.93 -36.27 17.16
N GLY A 99 -7.70 -34.97 17.27
CA GLY A 99 -6.36 -34.43 17.45
C GLY A 99 -5.59 -34.14 16.16
N GLU A 100 -6.20 -34.37 15.03
CA GLU A 100 -5.65 -34.05 13.71
C GLU A 100 -6.35 -32.84 13.11
N VAL A 101 -5.58 -32.00 12.41
CA VAL A 101 -6.05 -30.83 11.68
C VAL A 101 -5.93 -31.09 10.19
N THR A 102 -7.05 -31.01 9.49
CA THR A 102 -7.10 -31.11 8.02
C THR A 102 -7.44 -29.73 7.46
N ILE A 103 -6.60 -29.19 6.57
CA ILE A 103 -6.83 -27.89 5.93
C ILE A 103 -7.67 -28.08 4.67
N THR A 104 -8.66 -27.24 4.50
CA THR A 104 -9.35 -27.02 3.24
C THR A 104 -8.52 -26.04 2.42
N PRO A 105 -8.03 -26.41 1.21
CA PRO A 105 -7.25 -25.50 0.38
C PRO A 105 -7.99 -24.22 0.08
N THR A 106 -7.31 -23.08 0.17
CA THR A 106 -7.80 -21.77 -0.24
C THR A 106 -6.97 -21.27 -1.43
N GLU A 107 -7.40 -20.20 -2.08
CA GLU A 107 -6.63 -19.58 -3.16
C GLU A 107 -5.25 -19.11 -2.69
N ASP A 108 -5.18 -18.54 -1.47
CA ASP A 108 -3.92 -18.06 -0.91
C ASP A 108 -3.04 -19.18 -0.36
N ASN A 109 -3.67 -20.31 0.07
CA ASN A 109 -2.98 -21.48 0.62
C ASN A 109 -3.48 -22.78 -0.01
N PRO A 110 -3.21 -23.02 -1.30
CA PRO A 110 -3.82 -24.14 -2.05
C PRO A 110 -3.40 -25.52 -1.56
N HIS A 111 -2.30 -25.64 -0.81
CA HIS A 111 -1.75 -26.92 -0.31
C HIS A 111 -1.16 -26.79 1.10
N ALA A 112 -1.79 -25.98 1.95
CA ALA A 112 -1.30 -25.82 3.32
C ALA A 112 -1.60 -27.04 4.18
N SER A 113 -0.72 -27.31 5.14
CA SER A 113 -1.00 -28.16 6.30
C SER A 113 -0.75 -27.35 7.58
N LEU A 114 -1.54 -27.60 8.62
CA LEU A 114 -1.41 -26.92 9.90
C LEU A 114 -1.04 -27.93 10.98
N ARG A 115 0.11 -27.75 11.61
CA ARG A 115 0.60 -28.60 12.69
C ARG A 115 1.18 -27.78 13.84
N ARG A 116 1.38 -28.40 14.99
CA ARG A 116 2.15 -27.76 16.06
C ARG A 116 3.52 -27.35 15.57
N ALA A 117 3.91 -26.10 15.87
CA ALA A 117 5.22 -25.58 15.53
C ALA A 117 6.31 -26.24 16.37
N THR A 118 7.46 -26.40 15.79
CA THR A 118 8.70 -26.87 16.41
C THR A 118 9.75 -25.75 16.39
N ALA A 119 10.88 -25.95 17.03
CA ALA A 119 11.99 -24.99 16.98
C ALA A 119 12.51 -24.71 15.55
N ALA A 120 12.33 -25.64 14.62
CA ALA A 120 12.71 -25.47 13.22
C ALA A 120 11.77 -24.53 12.43
N ASP A 121 10.59 -24.26 12.95
CA ASP A 121 9.61 -23.37 12.33
C ASP A 121 9.74 -21.91 12.82
N GLU A 122 10.57 -21.66 13.83
CA GLU A 122 10.81 -20.29 14.32
C GLU A 122 11.49 -19.46 13.24
N ILE A 123 10.97 -18.25 13.04
CA ILE A 123 11.52 -17.30 12.07
C ILE A 123 12.86 -16.79 12.58
N PRO A 124 13.97 -17.00 11.85
CA PRO A 124 15.28 -16.53 12.29
C PRO A 124 15.30 -15.02 12.45
N LYS A 125 15.75 -14.55 13.61
CA LYS A 125 16.00 -13.12 13.87
C LYS A 125 17.51 -12.89 13.84
N PRO A 126 18.03 -12.09 12.88
CA PRO A 126 19.44 -11.72 12.94
C PRO A 126 19.76 -10.87 14.15
N ALA A 127 21.03 -10.76 14.48
CA ALA A 127 21.48 -9.91 15.59
C ALA A 127 21.10 -8.44 15.32
N TYR A 128 20.71 -7.71 16.37
CA TYR A 128 20.44 -6.28 16.26
C TYR A 128 21.70 -5.53 15.82
N ILE A 129 21.60 -4.77 14.73
CA ILE A 129 22.65 -3.86 14.27
C ILE A 129 22.25 -2.46 14.73
N GLN A 130 23.07 -1.85 15.60
CA GLN A 130 22.81 -0.49 16.08
C GLN A 130 22.75 0.47 14.90
N PRO A 131 21.62 1.20 14.71
CA PRO A 131 21.55 2.24 13.69
C PRO A 131 22.58 3.35 13.94
N PRO A 132 23.01 4.08 12.89
CA PRO A 132 23.96 5.18 13.06
C PRO A 132 23.34 6.32 13.86
N ALA A 133 24.20 7.21 14.40
CA ALA A 133 23.72 8.48 14.93
C ALA A 133 22.98 9.29 13.87
N ILE A 134 21.98 10.05 14.29
CA ILE A 134 21.17 10.85 13.37
C ILE A 134 21.99 12.03 12.84
N HIS A 135 22.16 12.06 11.52
CA HIS A 135 22.76 13.16 10.77
C HIS A 135 21.90 13.43 9.53
N PRO A 136 21.46 14.68 9.30
CA PRO A 136 20.64 14.97 8.12
C PRO A 136 21.34 14.57 6.81
N VAL A 137 20.63 13.85 5.95
CA VAL A 137 21.04 13.57 4.57
C VAL A 137 20.58 14.74 3.72
N PRO A 138 21.48 15.42 2.99
CA PRO A 138 21.09 16.52 2.12
C PRO A 138 20.09 16.11 1.05
N SER A 139 19.22 17.05 0.65
CA SER A 139 18.29 16.84 -0.47
C SER A 139 19.05 16.49 -1.75
N ASN A 140 18.56 15.53 -2.50
CA ASN A 140 19.08 15.12 -3.80
C ASN A 140 18.57 16.02 -4.96
N GLY A 141 17.71 17.00 -4.68
CA GLY A 141 17.17 17.96 -5.66
C GLY A 141 16.10 17.37 -6.59
N LEU A 142 15.68 16.13 -6.37
CA LEU A 142 14.64 15.44 -7.14
C LEU A 142 13.23 15.74 -6.62
N ALA A 143 12.21 15.20 -7.29
CA ALA A 143 10.80 15.29 -6.93
C ALA A 143 10.35 16.74 -6.61
N LYS A 144 10.71 17.70 -7.45
CA LYS A 144 10.28 19.11 -7.28
C LYS A 144 8.76 19.26 -7.39
N THR A 145 8.11 18.37 -8.09
CA THR A 145 6.68 18.11 -8.10
C THR A 145 6.45 16.65 -7.70
N PRO A 146 5.22 16.24 -7.30
CA PRO A 146 4.96 14.85 -6.94
C PRO A 146 5.38 13.88 -8.05
N PRO A 147 6.08 12.79 -7.75
CA PRO A 147 6.44 11.79 -8.76
C PRO A 147 5.21 11.19 -9.45
N MET A 148 5.29 11.01 -10.76
CA MET A 148 4.24 10.37 -11.56
C MET A 148 4.81 9.14 -12.26
N GLY A 149 4.07 8.03 -12.24
CA GLY A 149 4.53 6.78 -12.84
C GLY A 149 3.52 5.64 -12.73
N TRP A 150 4.04 4.45 -12.79
CA TRP A 150 3.32 3.20 -12.62
C TRP A 150 4.11 2.28 -11.69
N ASN A 151 3.40 1.45 -10.91
CA ASN A 151 4.00 0.44 -10.03
C ASN A 151 3.31 -0.91 -10.26
N SER A 152 4.07 -1.99 -10.21
CA SER A 152 3.62 -3.33 -10.60
C SER A 152 2.73 -4.04 -9.57
N TRP A 153 2.69 -3.59 -8.29
CA TRP A 153 2.16 -4.40 -7.20
C TRP A 153 0.66 -4.71 -7.32
N ASN A 154 -0.17 -3.67 -7.43
CA ASN A 154 -1.63 -3.84 -7.31
C ASN A 154 -2.23 -4.71 -8.41
N LEU A 155 -1.61 -4.76 -9.59
CA LEU A 155 -2.08 -5.61 -10.68
C LEU A 155 -1.38 -6.98 -10.72
N PHE A 156 -0.05 -7.00 -10.57
CA PHE A 156 0.75 -8.20 -10.83
C PHE A 156 1.24 -8.90 -9.57
N ALA A 157 1.32 -8.19 -8.44
CA ALA A 157 1.96 -8.72 -7.24
C ALA A 157 3.30 -9.40 -7.62
N GLY A 158 3.55 -10.61 -7.13
CA GLY A 158 4.76 -11.36 -7.46
C GLY A 158 4.82 -11.96 -8.87
N LYS A 159 3.82 -11.73 -9.73
CA LYS A 159 3.80 -12.28 -11.11
C LYS A 159 4.49 -11.37 -12.14
N VAL A 160 5.12 -10.27 -11.70
CA VAL A 160 5.87 -9.34 -12.56
C VAL A 160 7.20 -9.95 -13.03
N ASP A 161 7.59 -9.65 -14.28
CA ASP A 161 8.88 -10.05 -14.88
C ASP A 161 9.42 -8.99 -15.84
N ASP A 162 10.61 -9.20 -16.40
CA ASP A 162 11.27 -8.32 -17.38
C ASP A 162 10.38 -8.02 -18.60
N ALA A 163 9.68 -9.04 -19.12
CA ALA A 163 8.85 -8.89 -20.29
C ALA A 163 7.62 -8.01 -20.00
N ILE A 164 6.99 -8.17 -18.83
CA ILE A 164 5.89 -7.33 -18.37
C ILE A 164 6.36 -5.87 -18.23
N ILE A 165 7.51 -5.62 -17.59
CA ILE A 165 8.04 -4.25 -17.43
C ILE A 165 8.29 -3.58 -18.79
N ARG A 166 8.87 -4.29 -19.77
CA ARG A 166 9.09 -3.75 -21.13
C ARG A 166 7.76 -3.42 -21.80
N THR A 167 6.78 -4.32 -21.73
CA THR A 167 5.46 -4.06 -22.34
C THR A 167 4.70 -2.93 -21.65
N MET A 168 4.85 -2.75 -20.34
CA MET A 168 4.27 -1.62 -19.61
C MET A 168 4.98 -0.31 -19.97
N ALA A 169 6.30 -0.29 -20.12
CA ALA A 169 7.03 0.87 -20.59
C ALA A 169 6.58 1.29 -22.01
N ASP A 170 6.41 0.33 -22.92
CA ASP A 170 5.87 0.58 -24.25
C ASP A 170 4.43 1.12 -24.21
N ALA A 171 3.60 0.58 -23.31
CA ALA A 171 2.22 1.03 -23.11
C ALA A 171 2.16 2.46 -22.53
N MET A 172 3.05 2.83 -21.61
CA MET A 172 3.15 4.20 -21.10
C MET A 172 3.46 5.21 -22.21
N VAL A 173 4.28 4.81 -23.18
CA VAL A 173 4.56 5.66 -24.35
C VAL A 173 3.37 5.72 -25.30
N SER A 174 2.84 4.56 -25.69
CA SER A 174 1.78 4.47 -26.70
C SER A 174 0.43 5.01 -26.24
N SER A 175 0.13 4.95 -24.94
CA SER A 175 -1.09 5.53 -24.36
C SER A 175 -1.03 7.05 -24.18
N GLY A 176 0.18 7.67 -24.26
CA GLY A 176 0.39 9.07 -23.97
C GLY A 176 0.69 9.39 -22.50
N MET A 177 0.75 8.40 -21.61
CA MET A 177 1.07 8.62 -20.19
C MET A 177 2.42 9.29 -19.99
N ARG A 178 3.48 8.82 -20.69
CA ARG A 178 4.81 9.48 -20.65
C ARG A 178 4.69 10.97 -20.96
N ASP A 179 3.98 11.33 -22.01
CA ASP A 179 3.84 12.72 -22.49
C ASP A 179 2.94 13.56 -21.56
N ALA A 180 2.11 12.89 -20.72
CA ALA A 180 1.37 13.51 -19.64
C ALA A 180 2.17 13.69 -18.34
N GLY A 181 3.39 13.13 -18.26
CA GLY A 181 4.31 13.28 -17.12
C GLY A 181 4.53 12.02 -16.28
N TYR A 182 3.88 10.90 -16.58
CA TYR A 182 4.13 9.62 -15.93
C TYR A 182 5.44 9.02 -16.45
N VAL A 183 6.51 9.18 -15.70
CA VAL A 183 7.85 8.81 -16.19
C VAL A 183 8.47 7.63 -15.46
N TYR A 184 8.00 7.29 -14.26
CA TYR A 184 8.54 6.17 -13.49
C TYR A 184 7.83 4.86 -13.82
N VAL A 185 8.61 3.79 -14.06
CA VAL A 185 8.17 2.40 -14.18
C VAL A 185 8.77 1.66 -13.00
N ASN A 186 7.97 1.37 -11.98
CA ASN A 186 8.47 0.80 -10.74
C ASN A 186 8.20 -0.69 -10.65
N ILE A 187 9.25 -1.48 -10.51
CA ILE A 187 9.18 -2.88 -10.10
C ILE A 187 9.01 -2.89 -8.58
N ASP A 188 7.91 -3.46 -8.10
CA ASP A 188 7.68 -3.67 -6.68
C ASP A 188 8.40 -4.94 -6.20
N ASP A 189 8.04 -5.50 -5.05
CA ASP A 189 8.65 -6.65 -4.39
C ASP A 189 8.76 -7.89 -5.31
N THR A 190 9.58 -8.85 -4.91
CA THR A 190 9.74 -10.20 -5.52
C THR A 190 10.68 -10.28 -6.75
N TRP A 191 11.51 -9.27 -6.98
CA TRP A 191 12.54 -9.31 -8.03
C TRP A 191 13.88 -9.89 -7.54
N GLU A 192 14.09 -9.95 -6.25
CA GLU A 192 15.34 -10.33 -5.61
C GLU A 192 15.59 -11.84 -5.66
N ASP A 193 16.86 -12.24 -5.80
CA ASP A 193 17.35 -13.58 -5.55
C ASP A 193 18.17 -13.60 -4.24
N THR A 194 18.70 -14.76 -3.89
CA THR A 194 19.62 -14.90 -2.78
C THR A 194 20.92 -14.13 -3.00
N ARG A 195 21.54 -13.68 -1.90
CA ARG A 195 22.84 -13.02 -1.97
C ARG A 195 23.94 -14.03 -2.31
N ASP A 196 24.95 -13.60 -3.09
CA ASP A 196 26.11 -14.41 -3.34
C ASP A 196 27.05 -14.50 -2.10
N ALA A 197 28.14 -15.27 -2.22
CA ALA A 197 29.11 -15.45 -1.13
C ALA A 197 29.81 -14.13 -0.69
N GLN A 198 29.77 -13.10 -1.51
CA GLN A 198 30.29 -11.77 -1.21
C GLN A 198 29.19 -10.83 -0.66
N GLY A 199 27.97 -11.32 -0.51
CA GLY A 199 26.82 -10.56 -0.03
C GLY A 199 26.14 -9.71 -1.10
N ASN A 200 26.51 -9.81 -2.36
CA ASN A 200 25.88 -9.05 -3.44
C ASN A 200 24.47 -9.59 -3.70
N LEU A 201 23.51 -8.69 -3.72
CA LEU A 201 22.14 -8.98 -4.14
C LEU A 201 22.11 -9.16 -5.66
N LYS A 202 21.37 -10.18 -6.11
CA LYS A 202 21.14 -10.46 -7.53
C LYS A 202 19.65 -10.40 -7.83
N PRO A 203 19.27 -10.00 -9.04
CA PRO A 203 17.92 -10.23 -9.53
C PRO A 203 17.69 -11.75 -9.72
N ASN A 204 16.44 -12.20 -9.50
CA ASN A 204 16.06 -13.58 -9.75
C ASN A 204 15.85 -13.86 -11.25
N HIS A 205 15.48 -15.08 -11.59
CA HIS A 205 15.34 -15.52 -12.98
C HIS A 205 14.30 -14.75 -13.80
N LYS A 206 13.35 -14.06 -13.15
CA LYS A 206 12.35 -13.19 -13.82
C LYS A 206 12.99 -11.92 -14.37
N PHE A 207 14.14 -11.50 -13.83
CA PHE A 207 14.86 -10.27 -14.20
C PHE A 207 16.33 -10.59 -14.51
N PRO A 208 16.62 -11.31 -15.60
CA PRO A 208 17.94 -11.87 -15.86
C PRO A 208 19.06 -10.82 -16.06
N ASP A 209 18.68 -9.60 -16.47
CA ASP A 209 19.62 -8.48 -16.65
C ASP A 209 18.94 -7.15 -16.32
N MET A 210 19.04 -6.73 -15.06
CA MET A 210 18.45 -5.48 -14.57
C MET A 210 19.02 -4.24 -15.26
N LYS A 211 20.32 -4.27 -15.64
CA LYS A 211 20.94 -3.17 -16.37
C LYS A 211 20.35 -3.02 -17.77
N ALA A 212 20.21 -4.12 -18.50
CA ALA A 212 19.61 -4.09 -19.85
C ALA A 212 18.14 -3.69 -19.80
N LEU A 213 17.42 -4.04 -18.73
CA LEU A 213 16.06 -3.59 -18.51
C LEU A 213 16.00 -2.07 -18.26
N ALA A 214 16.88 -1.55 -17.40
CA ALA A 214 16.99 -0.10 -17.17
C ALA A 214 17.31 0.66 -18.45
N ASP A 215 18.28 0.20 -19.23
CA ASP A 215 18.67 0.81 -20.51
C ASP A 215 17.49 0.82 -21.51
N TYR A 216 16.69 -0.26 -21.53
CA TYR A 216 15.48 -0.32 -22.35
C TYR A 216 14.44 0.73 -21.93
N VAL A 217 14.13 0.81 -20.62
CA VAL A 217 13.20 1.79 -20.07
C VAL A 217 13.67 3.21 -20.34
N HIS A 218 14.97 3.49 -20.16
CA HIS A 218 15.58 4.78 -20.48
C HIS A 218 15.49 5.12 -21.97
N SER A 219 15.62 4.13 -22.87
CA SER A 219 15.48 4.34 -24.31
C SER A 219 14.10 4.85 -24.73
N LYS A 220 13.09 4.63 -23.88
CA LYS A 220 11.71 5.12 -24.05
C LYS A 220 11.49 6.52 -23.45
N GLY A 221 12.51 7.14 -22.86
CA GLY A 221 12.41 8.40 -22.13
C GLY A 221 11.71 8.24 -20.77
N LEU A 222 11.72 7.04 -20.22
CA LEU A 222 11.17 6.66 -18.92
C LEU A 222 12.29 6.40 -17.90
N LYS A 223 11.96 6.15 -16.67
CA LYS A 223 12.86 5.91 -15.55
C LYS A 223 12.47 4.60 -14.85
N LEU A 224 13.47 3.79 -14.46
CA LEU A 224 13.22 2.52 -13.79
C LEU A 224 13.35 2.66 -12.28
N GLY A 225 12.34 2.22 -11.56
CA GLY A 225 12.37 2.09 -10.10
C GLY A 225 12.36 0.64 -9.66
N ILE A 226 12.81 0.42 -8.44
CA ILE A 226 12.79 -0.89 -7.76
C ILE A 226 12.33 -0.75 -6.31
N TYR A 227 12.24 -1.89 -5.65
CA TYR A 227 11.78 -2.05 -4.29
C TYR A 227 12.85 -2.72 -3.42
N SER A 228 12.87 -2.45 -2.12
CA SER A 228 13.62 -3.20 -1.11
C SER A 228 13.08 -2.92 0.30
N SER A 229 13.74 -3.47 1.33
CA SER A 229 13.38 -3.29 2.74
C SER A 229 14.63 -3.05 3.60
N PRO A 230 14.56 -2.26 4.69
CA PRO A 230 15.63 -2.17 5.68
C PRO A 230 15.77 -3.42 6.55
N GLY A 231 14.81 -4.32 6.50
CA GLY A 231 14.84 -5.59 7.22
C GLY A 231 15.69 -6.66 6.51
N PRO A 232 15.86 -7.84 7.13
CA PRO A 232 16.52 -8.97 6.51
C PRO A 232 15.75 -9.51 5.31
N HIS A 233 14.44 -9.28 5.29
CA HIS A 233 13.55 -9.71 4.21
C HIS A 233 12.59 -8.59 3.80
N THR A 234 12.18 -8.63 2.53
CA THR A 234 11.06 -7.85 1.99
C THR A 234 9.73 -8.37 2.53
N CYS A 235 8.61 -7.69 2.25
CA CYS A 235 7.28 -8.18 2.66
C CYS A 235 6.94 -9.53 2.00
N GLY A 236 7.36 -9.75 0.77
CA GLY A 236 7.27 -11.05 0.09
C GLY A 236 8.24 -12.12 0.64
N GLY A 237 9.13 -11.76 1.58
CA GLY A 237 10.10 -12.68 2.19
C GLY A 237 11.35 -12.91 1.36
N TYR A 238 11.65 -12.05 0.39
CA TYR A 238 12.89 -12.01 -0.37
C TYR A 238 13.99 -11.27 0.42
N PRO A 239 15.28 -11.35 0.04
CA PRO A 239 16.32 -10.65 0.78
C PRO A 239 16.15 -9.14 0.79
N GLY A 240 16.07 -8.54 1.97
CA GLY A 240 16.14 -7.10 2.17
C GLY A 240 17.59 -6.60 2.32
N SER A 241 17.75 -5.32 2.59
CA SER A 241 19.07 -4.64 2.63
C SER A 241 19.76 -4.66 4.00
N TYR A 242 19.21 -5.37 4.99
CA TYR A 242 19.73 -5.40 6.35
C TYR A 242 21.23 -5.71 6.43
N GLY A 243 22.03 -4.72 6.83
CA GLY A 243 23.49 -4.84 6.90
C GLY A 243 24.22 -4.71 5.56
N HIS A 244 23.49 -4.53 4.45
CA HIS A 244 24.03 -4.45 3.08
C HIS A 244 23.70 -3.14 2.36
N GLU A 245 23.16 -2.13 3.04
CA GLU A 245 22.59 -0.93 2.43
C GLU A 245 23.56 -0.21 1.48
N SER A 246 24.83 -0.09 1.87
CA SER A 246 25.87 0.55 1.01
C SER A 246 26.21 -0.29 -0.22
N GLN A 247 26.15 -1.60 -0.11
CA GLN A 247 26.43 -2.55 -1.19
C GLN A 247 25.28 -2.55 -2.20
N ASP A 248 24.06 -2.60 -1.69
CA ASP A 248 22.84 -2.59 -2.49
C ASP A 248 22.66 -1.26 -3.23
N ALA A 249 22.86 -0.12 -2.55
CA ALA A 249 22.81 1.20 -3.18
C ALA A 249 23.79 1.32 -4.37
N LYS A 250 25.00 0.74 -4.25
CA LYS A 250 25.97 0.71 -5.37
C LYS A 250 25.48 -0.19 -6.53
N ALA A 251 24.86 -1.33 -6.21
CA ALA A 251 24.27 -2.20 -7.23
C ALA A 251 23.13 -1.46 -7.97
N TYR A 252 22.22 -0.82 -7.25
CA TYR A 252 21.13 -0.03 -7.82
C TYR A 252 21.64 1.08 -8.73
N ALA A 253 22.63 1.83 -8.28
CA ALA A 253 23.28 2.86 -9.11
C ALA A 253 23.97 2.27 -10.35
N GLY A 254 24.63 1.13 -10.21
CA GLY A 254 25.29 0.41 -11.32
C GLY A 254 24.32 -0.13 -12.35
N TRP A 255 23.14 -0.54 -11.97
CA TRP A 255 22.06 -0.97 -12.89
C TRP A 255 21.36 0.20 -13.56
N GLY A 256 21.51 1.42 -13.04
CA GLY A 256 20.85 2.60 -13.59
C GLY A 256 19.44 2.83 -13.00
N ILE A 257 19.21 2.43 -11.76
CA ILE A 257 17.93 2.67 -11.07
C ILE A 257 17.75 4.15 -10.76
N ASP A 258 16.52 4.65 -10.87
CA ASP A 258 16.13 6.06 -10.69
C ASP A 258 15.19 6.29 -9.50
N TYR A 259 14.62 5.23 -8.95
CA TYR A 259 13.64 5.29 -7.85
C TYR A 259 13.77 4.05 -6.97
N LEU A 260 13.75 4.22 -5.64
CA LEU A 260 13.74 3.13 -4.67
C LEU A 260 12.54 3.30 -3.73
N LYS A 261 11.60 2.35 -3.76
CA LYS A 261 10.60 2.14 -2.69
C LYS A 261 11.25 1.29 -1.60
N TYR A 262 11.27 1.78 -0.36
CA TYR A 262 11.96 1.15 0.75
C TYR A 262 11.02 0.90 1.90
N ASP A 263 10.61 -0.35 2.06
CA ASP A 263 9.43 -0.76 2.82
C ASP A 263 9.79 -1.39 4.17
N TRP A 264 9.08 -0.96 5.24
CA TRP A 264 9.33 -1.38 6.63
C TRP A 264 8.85 -2.81 6.94
N CYS A 265 9.10 -3.78 6.12
CA CYS A 265 8.62 -5.15 6.26
C CYS A 265 9.21 -5.85 7.51
N SER A 266 10.09 -6.82 7.34
CA SER A 266 10.69 -7.56 8.46
C SER A 266 11.54 -6.72 9.41
N ALA A 267 11.82 -5.45 9.10
CA ALA A 267 12.54 -4.53 9.97
C ALA A 267 11.89 -4.37 11.34
N GLY A 268 10.55 -4.32 11.40
CA GLY A 268 9.80 -4.24 12.65
C GLY A 268 9.96 -5.43 13.59
N MET A 269 10.50 -6.56 13.12
CA MET A 269 10.84 -7.70 13.98
C MET A 269 12.16 -7.50 14.75
N ILE A 270 12.97 -6.54 14.34
CA ILE A 270 14.33 -6.28 14.87
C ILE A 270 14.41 -4.92 15.53
N TYR A 271 13.94 -3.89 14.84
CA TYR A 271 14.02 -2.51 15.22
C TYR A 271 12.79 -2.04 15.98
N LYS A 272 12.98 -1.03 16.86
CA LYS A 272 11.90 -0.34 17.57
C LYS A 272 11.47 0.91 16.81
N ASN A 273 10.35 1.51 17.22
CA ASN A 273 9.84 2.73 16.59
C ASN A 273 10.86 3.88 16.57
N ASP A 274 11.68 4.04 17.60
CA ASP A 274 12.70 5.08 17.66
C ASP A 274 13.87 4.84 16.68
N ASP A 275 14.01 3.63 16.17
CA ASP A 275 15.06 3.26 15.22
C ASP A 275 14.69 3.61 13.77
N LEU A 276 13.40 3.91 13.46
CA LEU A 276 12.95 4.13 12.06
C LEU A 276 13.79 5.19 11.36
N GLN A 277 13.87 6.39 11.92
CA GLN A 277 14.60 7.49 11.29
C GLN A 277 16.07 7.14 11.00
N PRO A 278 16.89 6.67 11.96
CA PRO A 278 18.30 6.35 11.68
C PRO A 278 18.48 5.13 10.78
N VAL A 279 17.52 4.20 10.73
CA VAL A 279 17.53 3.06 9.80
C VAL A 279 17.29 3.53 8.37
N TYR A 280 16.27 4.36 8.12
CA TYR A 280 16.03 4.95 6.80
C TYR A 280 17.19 5.88 6.38
N GLN A 281 17.76 6.64 7.32
CA GLN A 281 18.94 7.47 7.08
C GLN A 281 20.11 6.66 6.50
N LYS A 282 20.32 5.43 6.97
CA LYS A 282 21.41 4.58 6.50
C LYS A 282 21.33 4.31 5.01
N MET A 283 20.12 3.98 4.50
CA MET A 283 19.91 3.81 3.07
C MET A 283 19.97 5.15 2.32
N GLY A 284 19.36 6.22 2.83
CA GLY A 284 19.42 7.55 2.20
C GLY A 284 20.85 8.03 2.02
N ALA A 285 21.71 7.88 3.03
CA ALA A 285 23.13 8.19 2.94
C ALA A 285 23.88 7.27 1.97
N ALA A 286 23.54 5.99 1.91
CA ALA A 286 24.11 5.03 0.99
C ALA A 286 23.78 5.40 -0.47
N LEU A 287 22.52 5.73 -0.77
CA LEU A 287 22.08 6.19 -2.09
C LEU A 287 22.85 7.46 -2.50
N GLN A 288 22.93 8.46 -1.62
CA GLN A 288 23.64 9.70 -1.88
C GLN A 288 25.12 9.45 -2.19
N SER A 289 25.77 8.54 -1.47
CA SER A 289 27.18 8.21 -1.64
C SER A 289 27.52 7.64 -3.02
N THR A 290 26.53 7.12 -3.76
CA THR A 290 26.73 6.59 -5.13
C THR A 290 26.93 7.68 -6.16
N GLY A 291 26.52 8.92 -5.88
CA GLY A 291 26.50 10.03 -6.84
C GLY A 291 25.40 9.95 -7.90
N ARG A 292 24.60 8.85 -7.95
CA ARG A 292 23.45 8.75 -8.84
C ARG A 292 22.22 9.38 -8.17
N PRO A 293 21.49 10.26 -8.88
CA PRO A 293 20.24 10.84 -8.36
C PRO A 293 19.13 9.77 -8.40
N ILE A 294 18.74 9.23 -7.24
CA ILE A 294 17.69 8.23 -7.07
C ILE A 294 16.60 8.84 -6.20
N VAL A 295 15.33 8.80 -6.64
CA VAL A 295 14.18 9.16 -5.81
C VAL A 295 14.06 8.13 -4.69
N PHE A 296 14.03 8.61 -3.45
CA PHE A 296 13.92 7.77 -2.27
C PHE A 296 12.51 7.87 -1.68
N SER A 297 11.76 6.78 -1.81
CA SER A 297 10.38 6.64 -1.33
C SER A 297 10.37 5.76 -0.08
N LEU A 298 9.98 6.35 1.04
CA LEU A 298 9.89 5.67 2.32
C LEU A 298 8.51 5.03 2.43
N CYS A 299 8.46 3.76 2.82
CA CYS A 299 7.20 3.03 2.99
C CYS A 299 7.17 2.39 4.39
N GLU A 300 6.77 3.19 5.36
CA GLU A 300 6.62 2.79 6.77
C GLU A 300 5.23 3.09 7.31
N TYR A 301 4.25 3.27 6.40
CA TYR A 301 2.82 3.33 6.72
C TYR A 301 2.42 4.49 7.67
N GLY A 302 3.15 5.60 7.66
CA GLY A 302 2.92 6.75 8.57
C GLY A 302 3.45 6.55 9.99
N LEU A 303 4.21 5.48 10.25
CA LEU A 303 4.74 5.20 11.57
C LEU A 303 5.70 6.29 12.05
N ASN A 304 5.70 6.51 13.36
CA ASN A 304 6.60 7.43 14.06
C ASN A 304 6.63 8.86 13.46
N LYS A 305 5.50 9.33 12.90
CA LYS A 305 5.37 10.68 12.32
C LYS A 305 6.43 10.95 11.24
N VAL A 306 6.50 10.07 10.25
CA VAL A 306 7.49 10.12 9.16
C VAL A 306 7.55 11.48 8.48
N GLU A 307 6.44 12.19 8.38
CA GLU A 307 6.35 13.53 7.80
C GLU A 307 7.29 14.54 8.48
N GLN A 308 7.69 14.31 9.74
CA GLN A 308 8.59 15.20 10.50
C GLN A 308 10.08 14.91 10.29
N TRP A 309 10.41 13.68 9.89
CA TRP A 309 11.80 13.26 9.74
C TRP A 309 12.15 12.74 8.32
N GLY A 310 11.17 12.34 7.52
CA GLY A 310 11.38 11.81 6.16
C GLY A 310 12.31 12.68 5.28
N PRO A 311 12.14 14.02 5.23
CA PRO A 311 13.09 14.88 4.51
C PRO A 311 14.52 14.81 5.03
N LYS A 312 14.70 14.57 6.33
CA LYS A 312 16.02 14.57 6.98
C LYS A 312 16.86 13.33 6.66
N VAL A 313 16.21 12.27 6.19
CA VAL A 313 16.89 11.02 5.78
C VAL A 313 17.08 10.95 4.26
N GLY A 314 16.82 12.05 3.53
CA GLY A 314 16.91 12.12 2.07
C GLY A 314 15.67 11.61 1.35
N GLY A 315 14.55 11.39 2.07
CA GLY A 315 13.27 10.97 1.51
C GLY A 315 12.65 12.06 0.62
N ASN A 316 12.23 11.66 -0.58
CA ASN A 316 11.51 12.52 -1.52
C ASN A 316 9.99 12.38 -1.38
N LEU A 317 9.52 11.26 -0.87
CA LEU A 317 8.14 11.00 -0.51
C LEU A 317 8.10 9.92 0.57
N TRP A 318 6.98 9.83 1.27
CA TRP A 318 6.77 8.84 2.32
C TRP A 318 5.30 8.45 2.43
N ARG A 319 5.05 7.17 2.57
CA ARG A 319 3.73 6.62 2.84
C ARG A 319 3.20 7.16 4.16
N THR A 320 1.98 7.63 4.14
CA THR A 320 1.29 8.20 5.31
C THR A 320 0.22 7.29 5.87
N THR A 321 -0.11 6.22 5.15
CA THR A 321 -1.27 5.35 5.38
C THR A 321 -0.90 3.88 5.19
N GLY A 322 -1.77 2.97 5.60
CA GLY A 322 -1.77 1.57 5.18
C GLY A 322 -1.96 1.40 3.68
N ASP A 323 -1.92 0.15 3.19
CA ASP A 323 -2.07 -0.14 1.76
C ASP A 323 -3.49 0.12 1.29
N ILE A 324 -3.58 0.79 0.12
CA ILE A 324 -4.85 1.07 -0.52
C ILE A 324 -5.43 -0.19 -1.18
N ARG A 325 -6.74 -0.25 -1.22
CA ARG A 325 -7.51 -1.23 -2.01
C ARG A 325 -8.43 -0.51 -2.96
N ASP A 326 -8.77 -1.15 -4.09
CA ASP A 326 -9.75 -0.65 -5.07
C ASP A 326 -11.19 -0.67 -4.49
N GLU A 327 -11.38 0.09 -3.40
CA GLU A 327 -12.63 0.24 -2.67
C GLU A 327 -12.78 1.69 -2.20
N TRP A 328 -13.99 2.26 -2.33
CA TRP A 328 -14.30 3.61 -1.87
C TRP A 328 -13.85 3.89 -0.43
N SER A 329 -14.18 2.99 0.50
CA SER A 329 -13.84 3.16 1.92
C SER A 329 -12.33 3.17 2.18
N SER A 330 -11.55 2.41 1.43
CA SER A 330 -10.09 2.40 1.53
C SER A 330 -9.50 3.71 1.00
N MET A 331 -9.94 4.15 -0.16
CA MET A 331 -9.48 5.38 -0.81
C MET A 331 -9.76 6.61 0.05
N ILE A 332 -10.99 6.75 0.57
CA ILE A 332 -11.38 7.87 1.44
C ILE A 332 -10.61 7.81 2.76
N GLY A 333 -10.50 6.64 3.39
CA GLY A 333 -9.77 6.49 4.64
C GLY A 333 -8.31 6.95 4.52
N ASN A 334 -7.63 6.63 3.40
CA ASN A 334 -6.26 7.07 3.17
C ASN A 334 -6.16 8.61 3.04
N ILE A 335 -7.11 9.25 2.36
CA ILE A 335 -7.12 10.72 2.23
C ILE A 335 -7.43 11.41 3.55
N GLU A 336 -8.37 10.91 4.33
CA GLU A 336 -8.70 11.44 5.66
C GLU A 336 -7.49 11.35 6.60
N GLU A 337 -6.76 10.23 6.55
CA GLU A 337 -5.53 10.04 7.32
C GLU A 337 -4.41 10.96 6.85
N GLN A 338 -4.31 11.26 5.54
CA GLN A 338 -3.30 12.16 4.99
C GLN A 338 -3.60 13.64 5.25
N ALA A 339 -4.86 14.05 5.32
CA ALA A 339 -5.28 15.46 5.37
C ALA A 339 -4.54 16.30 6.44
N PRO A 340 -4.35 15.84 7.70
CA PRO A 340 -3.64 16.60 8.73
C PRO A 340 -2.15 16.84 8.44
N ARG A 341 -1.56 16.11 7.49
CA ARG A 341 -0.13 16.17 7.16
C ARG A 341 0.21 17.23 6.11
N ALA A 342 -0.78 18.04 5.67
CA ALA A 342 -0.60 19.11 4.68
C ALA A 342 0.60 20.05 4.94
N PRO A 343 0.95 20.44 6.19
CA PRO A 343 2.08 21.31 6.44
C PRO A 343 3.44 20.73 6.08
N TYR A 344 3.54 19.43 5.87
CA TYR A 344 4.81 18.72 5.67
C TYR A 344 5.12 18.43 4.19
N ALA A 345 4.13 18.55 3.31
CA ALA A 345 4.33 18.40 1.86
C ALA A 345 4.89 19.68 1.23
N GLY A 346 5.75 19.52 0.25
CA GLY A 346 6.32 20.61 -0.52
C GLY A 346 7.36 20.15 -1.55
N PRO A 347 7.89 21.06 -2.38
CA PRO A 347 8.85 20.72 -3.42
C PRO A 347 10.04 19.91 -2.90
N GLY A 348 10.23 18.72 -3.45
CA GLY A 348 11.28 17.78 -3.07
C GLY A 348 10.89 16.75 -2.00
N HIS A 349 9.70 16.87 -1.40
CA HIS A 349 9.24 15.97 -0.33
C HIS A 349 7.71 15.95 -0.22
N TRP A 350 7.09 14.76 -0.37
CA TRP A 350 5.64 14.61 -0.54
C TRP A 350 5.05 13.58 0.41
N ASN A 351 3.87 13.87 0.93
CA ASN A 351 3.03 12.87 1.59
C ASN A 351 2.45 11.93 0.53
N ASP A 352 2.45 10.64 0.80
CA ASP A 352 2.03 9.60 -0.14
C ASP A 352 0.91 8.77 0.49
N PRO A 353 -0.36 8.94 0.04
CA PRO A 353 -1.50 8.15 0.52
C PRO A 353 -1.62 6.80 -0.19
N ASP A 354 -0.60 6.36 -0.88
CA ASP A 354 -0.51 5.19 -1.73
C ASP A 354 -0.94 5.41 -3.19
N MET A 355 -0.95 4.33 -3.95
CA MET A 355 -1.10 4.29 -5.40
C MET A 355 -2.49 4.69 -5.89
N LEU A 356 -2.62 4.89 -7.20
CA LEU A 356 -3.91 5.08 -7.87
C LEU A 356 -4.48 3.72 -8.28
N GLU A 357 -5.70 3.42 -7.82
CA GLU A 357 -6.47 2.22 -8.17
C GLU A 357 -7.31 2.39 -9.45
N ILE A 358 -7.15 3.49 -10.16
CA ILE A 358 -8.00 3.91 -11.28
C ILE A 358 -7.93 2.90 -12.43
N GLY A 359 -9.05 2.24 -12.69
CA GLY A 359 -9.20 1.25 -13.76
C GLY A 359 -8.99 -0.20 -13.33
N ASN A 360 -8.83 -0.50 -12.03
CA ASN A 360 -8.75 -1.86 -11.49
C ASN A 360 -10.12 -2.55 -11.43
N GLY A 361 -11.24 -1.80 -11.45
CA GLY A 361 -12.57 -2.32 -11.79
C GLY A 361 -13.52 -2.56 -10.62
N HIS A 362 -13.16 -2.24 -9.38
CA HIS A 362 -14.03 -2.42 -8.22
C HIS A 362 -14.72 -1.10 -7.77
N MET A 363 -14.16 0.05 -8.12
CA MET A 363 -14.81 1.35 -7.95
C MET A 363 -15.51 1.81 -9.23
N THR A 364 -16.50 2.68 -9.09
CA THR A 364 -17.20 3.31 -10.21
C THR A 364 -16.35 4.40 -10.88
N ASP A 365 -16.73 4.82 -12.08
CA ASP A 365 -16.06 5.91 -12.79
C ASP A 365 -16.10 7.24 -12.02
N ASP A 366 -17.16 7.51 -11.27
CA ASP A 366 -17.26 8.71 -10.43
C ASP A 366 -16.35 8.63 -9.20
N GLU A 367 -16.23 7.46 -8.58
CA GLU A 367 -15.27 7.21 -7.50
C GLU A 367 -13.83 7.34 -8.00
N TYR A 368 -13.51 6.84 -9.21
CA TYR A 368 -12.19 7.03 -9.81
C TYR A 368 -11.88 8.49 -10.15
N ARG A 369 -12.87 9.30 -10.58
CA ARG A 369 -12.68 10.75 -10.73
C ARG A 369 -12.42 11.43 -9.40
N THR A 370 -13.13 11.00 -8.36
CA THR A 370 -12.93 11.50 -6.99
C THR A 370 -11.54 11.15 -6.49
N HIS A 371 -11.10 9.89 -6.70
CA HIS A 371 -9.76 9.42 -6.38
C HIS A 371 -8.68 10.32 -7.02
N MET A 372 -8.71 10.48 -8.34
CA MET A 372 -7.77 11.36 -9.06
C MET A 372 -7.80 12.80 -8.58
N SER A 373 -9.00 13.32 -8.27
CA SER A 373 -9.17 14.69 -7.79
C SER A 373 -8.54 14.91 -6.42
N LEU A 374 -8.76 13.98 -5.48
CA LEU A 374 -8.23 14.09 -4.13
C LEU A 374 -6.70 13.91 -4.10
N TRP A 375 -6.13 12.98 -4.91
CA TRP A 375 -4.68 12.88 -5.08
C TRP A 375 -4.10 14.17 -5.65
N ALA A 376 -4.70 14.74 -6.69
CA ALA A 376 -4.25 16.00 -7.28
C ALA A 376 -4.37 17.19 -6.31
N LEU A 377 -5.47 17.29 -5.57
CA LEU A 377 -5.65 18.33 -4.54
C LEU A 377 -4.63 18.20 -3.43
N THR A 378 -4.31 16.98 -3.00
CA THR A 378 -3.35 16.74 -1.91
C THR A 378 -1.90 16.72 -2.37
N ALA A 379 -1.60 16.97 -3.66
CA ALA A 379 -0.26 16.91 -4.23
C ALA A 379 0.43 15.56 -3.93
N ALA A 380 -0.33 14.48 -4.07
CA ALA A 380 0.13 13.13 -3.83
C ALA A 380 0.87 12.56 -5.05
N PRO A 381 1.83 11.66 -4.88
CA PRO A 381 2.42 10.95 -6.02
C PRO A 381 1.33 10.25 -6.86
N LEU A 382 1.36 10.45 -8.19
CA LEU A 382 0.42 9.82 -9.11
C LEU A 382 1.04 8.53 -9.67
N LEU A 383 0.98 7.45 -8.90
CA LEU A 383 1.52 6.14 -9.27
C LEU A 383 0.37 5.20 -9.64
N ALA A 384 0.13 5.00 -10.93
CA ALA A 384 -0.92 4.11 -11.45
C ALA A 384 -0.61 2.64 -11.11
N GLY A 385 -1.65 1.87 -10.73
CA GLY A 385 -1.53 0.44 -10.39
C GLY A 385 -2.30 -0.49 -11.33
N ASN A 386 -2.87 0.03 -12.42
CA ASN A 386 -3.71 -0.72 -13.36
C ASN A 386 -2.95 -1.29 -14.57
N ASP A 387 -3.65 -2.08 -15.39
CA ASP A 387 -3.12 -2.55 -16.68
C ASP A 387 -3.19 -1.44 -17.75
N ILE A 388 -2.07 -0.75 -17.94
CA ILE A 388 -1.96 0.34 -18.93
C ILE A 388 -2.15 -0.16 -20.37
N ARG A 389 -1.88 -1.43 -20.66
CA ARG A 389 -1.97 -2.04 -21.99
C ARG A 389 -3.41 -2.13 -22.50
N SER A 390 -4.38 -2.15 -21.58
CA SER A 390 -5.80 -2.40 -21.89
C SER A 390 -6.76 -1.41 -21.21
N MET A 391 -6.32 -0.17 -20.98
CA MET A 391 -7.17 0.86 -20.37
C MET A 391 -8.43 1.14 -21.21
N SER A 392 -9.57 1.26 -20.51
CA SER A 392 -10.80 1.81 -21.10
C SER A 392 -10.62 3.28 -21.49
N GLU A 393 -11.46 3.80 -22.36
CA GLU A 393 -11.43 5.23 -22.71
C GLU A 393 -11.74 6.11 -21.49
N THR A 394 -12.59 5.65 -20.56
CA THR A 394 -12.85 6.35 -19.30
C THR A 394 -11.58 6.38 -18.43
N THR A 395 -10.92 5.25 -18.21
CA THR A 395 -9.66 5.17 -17.47
C THR A 395 -8.61 6.12 -18.04
N LYS A 396 -8.43 6.11 -19.37
CA LYS A 396 -7.53 7.04 -20.08
C LYS A 396 -7.93 8.49 -19.85
N SER A 397 -9.22 8.82 -19.97
CA SER A 397 -9.72 10.19 -19.78
C SER A 397 -9.47 10.71 -18.37
N ILE A 398 -9.45 9.82 -17.36
CA ILE A 398 -9.15 10.19 -15.98
C ILE A 398 -7.64 10.38 -15.78
N LEU A 399 -6.84 9.34 -16.10
CA LEU A 399 -5.39 9.37 -15.88
C LEU A 399 -4.65 10.41 -16.73
N LEU A 400 -5.18 10.76 -17.92
CA LEU A 400 -4.55 11.71 -18.83
C LEU A 400 -5.18 13.11 -18.81
N ASN A 401 -6.07 13.41 -17.86
CA ASN A 401 -6.67 14.74 -17.73
C ASN A 401 -5.60 15.77 -17.35
N LYS A 402 -5.12 16.51 -18.36
CA LYS A 402 -4.05 17.50 -18.19
C LYS A 402 -4.39 18.62 -17.23
N GLU A 403 -5.69 18.98 -17.12
CA GLU A 403 -6.13 20.04 -16.23
C GLU A 403 -6.08 19.59 -14.76
N VAL A 404 -6.43 18.33 -14.49
CA VAL A 404 -6.33 17.74 -13.15
C VAL A 404 -4.85 17.47 -12.80
N ILE A 405 -4.05 16.93 -13.73
CA ILE A 405 -2.61 16.75 -13.54
C ILE A 405 -1.92 18.09 -13.23
N ALA A 406 -2.33 19.18 -13.88
CA ALA A 406 -1.76 20.52 -13.61
C ALA A 406 -2.05 21.01 -12.18
N ILE A 407 -3.15 20.58 -11.54
CA ILE A 407 -3.41 20.85 -10.12
C ILE A 407 -2.43 20.08 -9.23
N ASP A 408 -2.19 18.83 -9.55
CA ASP A 408 -1.21 18.00 -8.82
C ASP A 408 0.20 18.58 -8.92
N GLN A 409 0.63 18.85 -10.13
CA GLN A 409 1.98 19.29 -10.50
C GLN A 409 2.22 20.79 -10.31
N ASP A 410 1.33 21.52 -9.62
CA ASP A 410 1.47 22.94 -9.39
C ASP A 410 2.76 23.28 -8.62
N ALA A 411 3.53 24.24 -9.14
CA ALA A 411 4.86 24.60 -8.64
C ALA A 411 4.88 25.17 -7.20
N LEU A 412 3.73 25.64 -6.67
CA LEU A 412 3.62 26.07 -5.28
C LEU A 412 3.78 24.89 -4.32
N GLY A 413 3.46 23.67 -4.78
CA GLY A 413 3.65 22.42 -4.05
C GLY A 413 2.83 22.34 -2.76
N LYS A 414 1.67 22.94 -2.72
CA LYS A 414 0.80 22.91 -1.54
C LYS A 414 -0.16 21.73 -1.59
N GLN A 415 -0.24 21.01 -0.49
CA GLN A 415 -1.31 20.04 -0.26
C GLN A 415 -2.57 20.78 0.18
N ALA A 416 -3.73 20.44 -0.40
CA ALA A 416 -5.02 20.91 0.06
C ALA A 416 -5.35 20.38 1.47
N SER A 417 -6.25 21.09 2.13
CA SER A 417 -6.92 20.64 3.35
C SER A 417 -8.42 20.82 3.21
N PRO A 418 -9.24 20.03 3.89
CA PRO A 418 -10.68 20.28 3.94
C PRO A 418 -10.96 21.61 4.65
N VAL A 419 -11.79 22.43 4.02
CA VAL A 419 -12.22 23.74 4.56
C VAL A 419 -13.65 23.69 5.06
N LYS A 420 -14.41 22.66 4.69
CA LYS A 420 -15.76 22.36 5.17
C LYS A 420 -15.97 20.86 5.23
N HIS A 421 -16.46 20.38 6.36
CA HIS A 421 -16.75 18.96 6.59
C HIS A 421 -18.25 18.65 6.50
N GLY A 422 -18.62 17.41 6.25
CA GLY A 422 -19.98 16.91 6.16
C GLY A 422 -20.16 15.97 4.96
N ASP A 423 -21.39 15.58 4.65
CA ASP A 423 -21.70 14.73 3.49
C ASP A 423 -21.20 15.33 2.16
N LEU A 424 -21.16 16.66 2.07
CA LEU A 424 -20.47 17.40 1.02
C LEU A 424 -19.23 18.05 1.63
N GLU A 425 -18.08 17.44 1.46
CA GLU A 425 -16.81 17.93 1.97
C GLU A 425 -16.12 18.81 0.94
N THR A 426 -15.67 19.99 1.36
CA THR A 426 -15.00 20.97 0.47
C THR A 426 -13.51 21.02 0.77
N TRP A 427 -12.70 20.86 -0.27
CA TRP A 427 -11.24 20.95 -0.25
C TRP A 427 -10.78 22.18 -1.03
N ALA A 428 -9.74 22.87 -0.57
CA ALA A 428 -9.18 24.01 -1.27
C ALA A 428 -7.64 23.96 -1.32
N LYS A 429 -7.09 24.21 -2.51
CA LYS A 429 -5.65 24.22 -2.79
C LYS A 429 -5.26 25.54 -3.45
N PRO A 430 -4.43 26.38 -2.82
CA PRO A 430 -3.86 27.55 -3.49
C PRO A 430 -2.85 27.10 -4.56
N LEU A 431 -2.85 27.79 -5.70
CA LEU A 431 -1.99 27.51 -6.85
C LEU A 431 -0.99 28.64 -7.09
N ALA A 432 0.09 28.34 -7.78
CA ALA A 432 1.21 29.28 -8.04
C ALA A 432 0.78 30.52 -8.85
N ASP A 433 -0.25 30.41 -9.68
CA ASP A 433 -0.79 31.53 -10.47
C ASP A 433 -1.77 32.42 -9.70
N GLY A 434 -1.96 32.17 -8.39
CA GLY A 434 -2.87 32.87 -7.53
C GLY A 434 -4.33 32.42 -7.61
N SER A 435 -4.63 31.42 -8.45
CA SER A 435 -5.94 30.74 -8.46
C SER A 435 -6.05 29.72 -7.34
N ILE A 436 -7.25 29.17 -7.14
CA ILE A 436 -7.54 28.12 -6.15
C ILE A 436 -8.18 26.95 -6.88
N ALA A 437 -7.67 25.74 -6.67
CA ALA A 437 -8.38 24.52 -6.99
C ALA A 437 -9.32 24.15 -5.85
N VAL A 438 -10.58 23.86 -6.18
CA VAL A 438 -11.64 23.55 -5.22
C VAL A 438 -12.26 22.22 -5.60
N GLY A 439 -12.29 21.27 -4.67
CA GLY A 439 -13.03 20.02 -4.78
C GLY A 439 -14.18 19.97 -3.80
N ILE A 440 -15.40 19.63 -4.26
CA ILE A 440 -16.48 19.22 -3.36
C ILE A 440 -16.74 17.73 -3.60
N VAL A 441 -16.48 16.94 -2.59
CA VAL A 441 -16.69 15.48 -2.59
C VAL A 441 -18.04 15.19 -1.94
N ASN A 442 -18.82 14.34 -2.58
CA ASN A 442 -20.08 13.84 -2.05
C ASN A 442 -19.85 12.45 -1.41
N HIS A 443 -19.82 12.38 -0.09
CA HIS A 443 -19.72 11.14 0.68
C HIS A 443 -21.04 10.35 0.76
N GLY A 444 -22.16 10.99 0.35
CA GLY A 444 -23.49 10.39 0.43
C GLY A 444 -23.78 9.38 -0.68
N SER A 445 -24.73 8.47 -0.43
CA SER A 445 -25.17 7.43 -1.36
C SER A 445 -26.13 7.92 -2.47
N ALA A 446 -26.42 9.21 -2.55
CA ALA A 446 -27.28 9.82 -3.55
C ALA A 446 -26.66 11.09 -4.13
N ALA A 447 -27.02 11.43 -5.36
CA ALA A 447 -26.63 12.70 -5.98
C ALA A 447 -27.25 13.88 -5.21
N GLN A 448 -26.46 14.94 -4.96
CA GLN A 448 -26.90 16.12 -4.22
C GLN A 448 -26.40 17.42 -4.88
N PRO A 449 -27.13 18.55 -4.71
CA PRO A 449 -26.63 19.85 -5.13
C PRO A 449 -25.49 20.31 -4.22
N ALA A 450 -24.34 20.55 -4.80
CA ALA A 450 -23.14 21.06 -4.13
C ALA A 450 -22.93 22.53 -4.54
N THR A 451 -22.69 23.41 -3.56
CA THR A 451 -22.48 24.82 -3.80
C THR A 451 -21.11 25.27 -3.31
N VAL A 452 -20.33 25.88 -4.19
CA VAL A 452 -19.10 26.59 -3.86
C VAL A 452 -19.44 28.04 -3.62
N HIS A 453 -19.12 28.57 -2.42
CA HIS A 453 -19.20 30.00 -2.14
C HIS A 453 -17.80 30.61 -2.16
N THR A 454 -17.67 31.83 -2.69
CA THR A 454 -16.40 32.56 -2.69
C THR A 454 -15.88 32.84 -1.28
N SER A 455 -16.77 32.97 -0.30
CA SER A 455 -16.44 33.11 1.12
C SER A 455 -15.70 31.87 1.69
N ASP A 456 -16.02 30.70 1.20
CA ASP A 456 -15.40 29.43 1.66
C ASP A 456 -13.96 29.31 1.17
N LEU A 457 -13.58 30.07 0.14
CA LEU A 457 -12.29 29.98 -0.52
C LEU A 457 -11.28 31.04 -0.07
N ASN A 458 -11.63 31.93 0.85
CA ASN A 458 -10.81 33.09 1.22
C ASN A 458 -10.35 33.93 0.00
N LEU A 459 -11.13 33.93 -1.09
CA LEU A 459 -10.85 34.73 -2.27
C LEU A 459 -10.95 36.21 -1.96
N LYS A 460 -9.91 36.98 -2.29
CA LYS A 460 -9.94 38.42 -2.23
C LYS A 460 -10.50 38.98 -3.56
N GLY A 461 -11.68 39.58 -3.54
CA GLY A 461 -12.32 40.12 -4.73
C GLY A 461 -13.38 39.19 -5.35
N HIS A 462 -13.86 39.57 -6.53
CA HIS A 462 -14.85 38.77 -7.27
C HIS A 462 -14.20 37.72 -8.13
N VAL A 463 -14.93 36.60 -8.37
CA VAL A 463 -14.49 35.55 -9.30
C VAL A 463 -14.34 36.17 -10.70
N LYS A 464 -13.13 36.05 -11.25
CA LYS A 464 -12.81 36.49 -12.62
C LYS A 464 -13.12 35.38 -13.63
N SER A 465 -12.76 34.14 -13.28
CA SER A 465 -13.01 32.96 -14.10
C SER A 465 -13.09 31.72 -13.21
N ALA A 466 -13.91 30.78 -13.62
CA ALA A 466 -14.00 29.48 -13.00
C ALA A 466 -14.17 28.42 -14.09
N ARG A 467 -13.52 27.27 -13.92
CA ARG A 467 -13.54 26.18 -14.89
C ARG A 467 -13.74 24.84 -14.18
N ASP A 468 -14.66 24.06 -14.67
CA ASP A 468 -14.86 22.67 -14.27
C ASP A 468 -13.86 21.78 -15.03
N LEU A 469 -12.99 21.14 -14.28
CA LEU A 469 -11.84 20.40 -14.80
C LEU A 469 -12.20 19.00 -15.33
N TRP A 470 -13.39 18.49 -14.99
CA TRP A 470 -13.88 17.21 -15.52
C TRP A 470 -14.72 17.38 -16.78
N THR A 471 -15.53 18.43 -16.84
CA THR A 471 -16.34 18.71 -18.04
C THR A 471 -15.60 19.55 -19.07
N HIS A 472 -14.45 20.14 -18.71
CA HIS A 472 -13.65 21.07 -19.50
C HIS A 472 -14.44 22.32 -19.94
N LYS A 473 -15.36 22.79 -19.07
CA LYS A 473 -16.22 23.94 -19.35
C LYS A 473 -15.96 25.06 -18.35
N ASP A 474 -16.02 26.29 -18.88
CA ASP A 474 -16.08 27.46 -18.01
C ASP A 474 -17.45 27.53 -17.35
N VAL A 475 -17.46 27.90 -16.07
CA VAL A 475 -18.66 28.03 -15.27
C VAL A 475 -18.78 29.46 -14.72
N THR A 476 -20.01 29.91 -14.45
CA THR A 476 -20.29 31.28 -13.99
C THR A 476 -20.79 31.24 -12.56
N PHE A 477 -20.12 32.00 -11.69
CA PHE A 477 -20.59 32.27 -10.34
C PHE A 477 -21.67 33.35 -10.39
N THR A 478 -22.82 33.05 -9.80
CA THR A 478 -23.93 33.99 -9.65
C THR A 478 -24.04 34.40 -8.19
N THR A 479 -24.01 35.68 -7.90
CA THR A 479 -24.07 36.20 -6.52
C THR A 479 -23.07 35.50 -5.58
N ASP A 480 -21.81 35.41 -6.03
CA ASP A 480 -20.68 34.80 -5.28
C ASP A 480 -20.81 33.31 -4.99
N ALA A 481 -21.63 32.58 -5.76
CA ALA A 481 -21.79 31.12 -5.63
C ALA A 481 -21.91 30.42 -7.00
N TYR A 482 -21.51 29.16 -7.03
CA TYR A 482 -21.77 28.23 -8.13
C TYR A 482 -22.32 26.92 -7.55
N THR A 483 -23.40 26.42 -8.15
CA THR A 483 -24.04 25.16 -7.74
C THR A 483 -24.06 24.18 -8.89
N ALA A 484 -23.69 22.93 -8.63
CA ALA A 484 -23.80 21.79 -9.53
C ALA A 484 -24.31 20.56 -8.78
N THR A 485 -24.92 19.61 -9.48
CA THR A 485 -25.25 18.31 -8.90
C THR A 485 -24.03 17.40 -8.93
N VAL A 486 -23.64 16.87 -7.77
CA VAL A 486 -22.53 15.93 -7.61
C VAL A 486 -23.10 14.54 -7.38
N PRO A 487 -22.74 13.54 -8.20
CA PRO A 487 -23.18 12.16 -8.02
C PRO A 487 -22.82 11.60 -6.63
N SER A 488 -23.43 10.47 -6.26
CA SER A 488 -22.96 9.66 -5.14
C SER A 488 -21.49 9.35 -5.31
N HIS A 489 -20.67 9.55 -4.26
CA HIS A 489 -19.21 9.36 -4.25
C HIS A 489 -18.45 10.15 -5.33
N GLY A 490 -19.14 11.08 -6.02
CA GLY A 490 -18.57 11.94 -7.06
C GLY A 490 -17.89 13.19 -6.51
N VAL A 491 -17.31 13.96 -7.43
CA VAL A 491 -16.60 15.20 -7.13
C VAL A 491 -16.95 16.30 -8.11
N LEU A 492 -17.15 17.52 -7.63
CA LEU A 492 -17.07 18.75 -8.41
C LEU A 492 -15.65 19.32 -8.24
N LEU A 493 -14.87 19.41 -9.30
CA LEU A 493 -13.50 19.95 -9.24
C LEU A 493 -13.39 21.20 -10.12
N LEU A 494 -13.16 22.33 -9.47
CA LEU A 494 -13.05 23.62 -10.14
C LEU A 494 -11.67 24.24 -9.98
N LYS A 495 -11.21 24.98 -11.01
CA LYS A 495 -10.15 25.99 -10.86
C LYS A 495 -10.78 27.36 -10.88
N VAL A 496 -10.59 28.17 -9.82
CA VAL A 496 -11.23 29.47 -9.61
C VAL A 496 -10.18 30.55 -9.49
N SER A 497 -10.30 31.62 -10.30
CA SER A 497 -9.42 32.77 -10.23
C SER A 497 -10.23 34.00 -9.78
N ALA A 498 -9.61 34.83 -8.92
CA ALA A 498 -10.17 36.15 -8.52
C ALA A 498 -9.48 37.30 -9.27
N LYS A 499 -10.18 38.46 -9.30
CA LYS A 499 -9.58 39.73 -9.74
C LYS A 499 -8.84 40.39 -8.60
#